data_6f04219b90d0a07e0fbdc0b1ab862829
#
_entry.id   6f04219b90d0a07e0fbdc0b1ab862829
#
_cell.length_a   1.000
_cell.length_b   1.000
_cell.length_c   1.000
_cell.angle_alpha   90.00
_cell.angle_beta   90.00
_cell.angle_gamma   90.00
#
_symmetry.space_group_name_H-M   'P 1'
#
loop_
_entity.id
_entity.type
_entity.pdbx_description
1 polymer ?
#
loop_
_entity_poly.entity_id
_entity_poly.type
_entity_poly.pdbx_seq_one_letter_code
_entity_poly.pdbx_strand_id
1 'polypeptide(L)'
;MAAKDVRFSSDARDKMLRGVDILANAVKVTLGPKGRNVVLDKSYGAPRITKDGVTVAKEIELEDKFENMGAQMVREVASKTNDLAGDGTTTATVLAQAIVREGAKSVAAGMNPMDLKRGVDLAVAKVIENLKASSKKIATSAEVAQVGTISANGDKEVGEMIANAMQKVGNEGVITVEEAKSLETELEVVEGMQFDRGYLSPYFITNAEKMIADLEDPYILIHEKKLSGLQAILPVLEAVVQSGKPLVIIAEDIEGEALATLVVNKLRGGLKVAAVKAPGFGDRRKAMLEDIAILTNGQVISEDLGIKLENVTLDMLGRAKKVTLEKEKTTIVDGAGEKDAIEGRVAQIKAQIEETTSDYDREKLQERLAKLAGGVAVIRVGGATEIEVKEKKDRIDDALNATRAAVEEGIVPGGGVALLRAKAAIRDVKNDNPDIQAGYNIVLKALEAPIRQIASNAGVEGSIVVGKLLETDNATSGFNAQTEEYVDMIQAGIVDPTKVVRTALQDAASVAALLITTEAMVAELPKKDTAGPGAGMPGGGMGGMDF
;
A
#
# COMPACT_ATOMS: atom_id res chain seq x y z
N MET A 1 -10.38 -34.88 4.07
CA MET A 1 -9.99 -33.65 4.83
C MET A 1 -8.81 -34.02 5.71
N ALA A 2 -7.79 -33.17 5.81
CA ALA A 2 -6.69 -33.39 6.74
C ALA A 2 -7.20 -33.28 8.20
N ALA A 3 -6.65 -34.07 9.11
CA ALA A 3 -6.97 -33.97 10.53
C ALA A 3 -6.56 -32.58 11.06
N LYS A 4 -7.28 -32.09 12.05
CA LYS A 4 -7.04 -30.76 12.66
C LYS A 4 -6.46 -30.93 14.06
N ASP A 5 -5.50 -30.08 14.42
CA ASP A 5 -5.07 -29.83 15.81
C ASP A 5 -5.86 -28.64 16.33
N VAL A 6 -6.40 -28.76 17.54
CA VAL A 6 -7.23 -27.71 18.15
C VAL A 6 -6.64 -27.36 19.50
N ARG A 7 -6.38 -26.07 19.72
CA ARG A 7 -5.88 -25.51 20.97
C ARG A 7 -6.91 -24.59 21.59
N PHE A 8 -6.99 -24.57 22.90
CA PHE A 8 -7.99 -23.82 23.65
C PHE A 8 -7.35 -22.98 24.77
N SER A 9 -8.09 -21.98 25.20
CA SER A 9 -7.82 -21.19 26.40
C SER A 9 -6.40 -20.63 26.47
N SER A 10 -5.68 -20.85 27.56
CA SER A 10 -4.33 -20.32 27.77
C SER A 10 -3.31 -20.84 26.76
N ASP A 11 -3.37 -22.13 26.37
CA ASP A 11 -2.44 -22.72 25.39
C ASP A 11 -2.57 -22.02 24.03
N ALA A 12 -3.79 -21.78 23.58
CA ALA A 12 -4.05 -21.04 22.35
C ALA A 12 -3.54 -19.59 22.44
N ARG A 13 -3.86 -18.88 23.54
CA ARG A 13 -3.45 -17.49 23.77
C ARG A 13 -1.94 -17.32 23.87
N ASP A 14 -1.24 -18.20 24.59
CA ASP A 14 0.21 -18.12 24.74
C ASP A 14 0.94 -18.30 23.41
N LYS A 15 0.49 -19.25 22.59
CA LYS A 15 1.02 -19.47 21.25
C LYS A 15 0.79 -18.24 20.35
N MET A 16 -0.43 -17.73 20.32
CA MET A 16 -0.80 -16.56 19.54
C MET A 16 0.04 -15.34 19.96
N LEU A 17 0.15 -15.06 21.27
CA LEU A 17 0.94 -13.95 21.80
C LEU A 17 2.42 -14.06 21.40
N ARG A 18 2.98 -15.26 21.44
CA ARG A 18 4.36 -15.48 21.02
C ARG A 18 4.58 -15.13 19.56
N GLY A 19 3.67 -15.52 18.68
CA GLY A 19 3.70 -15.16 17.26
C GLY A 19 3.59 -13.64 17.04
N VAL A 20 2.65 -12.98 17.73
CA VAL A 20 2.52 -11.51 17.73
C VAL A 20 3.83 -10.85 18.15
N ASP A 21 4.44 -11.35 19.23
CA ASP A 21 5.68 -10.78 19.78
C ASP A 21 6.88 -10.95 18.84
N ILE A 22 7.04 -12.12 18.23
CA ILE A 22 8.14 -12.38 17.30
C ILE A 22 8.06 -11.39 16.12
N LEU A 23 6.91 -11.28 15.46
CA LEU A 23 6.75 -10.38 14.33
C LEU A 23 6.92 -8.92 14.76
N ALA A 24 6.21 -8.48 15.79
CA ALA A 24 6.25 -7.08 16.21
C ALA A 24 7.63 -6.67 16.70
N ASN A 25 8.39 -7.55 17.35
CA ASN A 25 9.76 -7.27 17.79
C ASN A 25 10.72 -7.11 16.61
N ALA A 26 10.53 -7.85 15.52
CA ALA A 26 11.33 -7.69 14.30
C ALA A 26 11.01 -6.36 13.58
N VAL A 27 9.73 -5.97 13.55
CA VAL A 27 9.28 -4.75 12.86
C VAL A 27 9.64 -3.49 13.65
N LYS A 28 9.41 -3.45 14.98
CA LYS A 28 9.52 -2.23 15.79
C LYS A 28 10.93 -1.63 15.91
N VAL A 29 11.98 -2.41 15.57
CA VAL A 29 13.37 -1.91 15.58
C VAL A 29 13.61 -0.86 14.49
N THR A 30 12.73 -0.76 13.51
CA THR A 30 12.81 0.20 12.40
C THR A 30 12.20 1.57 12.75
N LEU A 31 11.44 1.67 13.86
CA LEU A 31 10.63 2.84 14.19
C LEU A 31 11.48 4.04 14.61
N GLY A 32 11.17 5.20 14.03
CA GLY A 32 11.73 6.50 14.41
C GLY A 32 13.09 6.82 13.77
N PRO A 33 13.64 8.02 14.03
CA PRO A 33 14.83 8.53 13.34
C PRO A 33 16.09 7.72 13.62
N LYS A 34 16.20 7.08 14.81
CA LYS A 34 17.28 6.17 15.15
C LYS A 34 16.89 4.69 14.99
N GLY A 35 15.79 4.40 14.27
CA GLY A 35 15.41 3.06 13.86
C GLY A 35 16.48 2.43 12.97
N ARG A 36 16.62 1.09 13.04
CA ARG A 36 17.66 0.33 12.36
C ARG A 36 17.08 -0.51 11.23
N ASN A 37 17.92 -0.86 10.27
CA ASN A 37 17.56 -1.74 9.18
C ASN A 37 17.37 -3.18 9.66
N VAL A 38 16.48 -3.89 8.96
CA VAL A 38 16.33 -5.35 9.03
C VAL A 38 16.89 -5.96 7.76
N VAL A 39 17.61 -7.07 7.91
CA VAL A 39 18.14 -7.84 6.77
C VAL A 39 17.23 -9.03 6.55
N LEU A 40 16.73 -9.17 5.33
CA LEU A 40 15.82 -10.23 4.91
C LEU A 40 16.55 -11.18 3.97
N ASP A 41 16.50 -12.47 4.24
CA ASP A 41 16.99 -13.51 3.34
C ASP A 41 16.11 -13.59 2.08
N LYS A 42 16.71 -13.92 0.95
CA LYS A 42 16.00 -14.13 -0.30
C LYS A 42 16.40 -15.48 -0.89
N SER A 43 15.40 -16.21 -1.39
CA SER A 43 15.64 -17.51 -2.03
C SER A 43 16.58 -17.42 -3.24
N TYR A 44 16.64 -16.24 -3.88
CA TYR A 44 17.51 -15.94 -5.01
C TYR A 44 18.02 -14.50 -4.91
N GLY A 45 19.30 -14.28 -5.19
CA GLY A 45 19.94 -12.96 -5.17
C GLY A 45 20.53 -12.58 -3.82
N ALA A 46 20.87 -11.31 -3.66
CA ALA A 46 21.42 -10.77 -2.43
C ALA A 46 20.32 -10.56 -1.37
N PRO A 47 20.65 -10.65 -0.06
CA PRO A 47 19.72 -10.27 1.00
C PRO A 47 19.20 -8.85 0.82
N ARG A 48 17.91 -8.63 1.13
CA ARG A 48 17.30 -7.30 1.10
C ARG A 48 17.51 -6.59 2.44
N ILE A 49 17.91 -5.33 2.38
CA ILE A 49 18.00 -4.46 3.56
C ILE A 49 16.86 -3.45 3.48
N THR A 50 16.07 -3.31 4.55
CA THR A 50 14.93 -2.42 4.57
C THR A 50 14.64 -1.88 5.97
N LYS A 51 13.98 -0.71 6.04
CA LYS A 51 13.33 -0.15 7.23
C LYS A 51 11.80 -0.20 7.13
N ASP A 52 11.25 -0.55 5.97
CA ASP A 52 9.82 -0.62 5.77
C ASP A 52 9.19 -1.75 6.59
N GLY A 53 8.26 -1.37 7.48
CA GLY A 53 7.63 -2.30 8.41
C GLY A 53 6.76 -3.36 7.75
N VAL A 54 6.05 -3.01 6.66
CA VAL A 54 5.19 -3.98 5.96
C VAL A 54 6.03 -5.01 5.20
N THR A 55 7.15 -4.61 4.61
CA THR A 55 8.08 -5.53 3.96
C THR A 55 8.65 -6.53 4.96
N VAL A 56 9.09 -6.05 6.14
CA VAL A 56 9.58 -6.95 7.21
C VAL A 56 8.47 -7.89 7.66
N ALA A 57 7.25 -7.39 7.90
CA ALA A 57 6.13 -8.20 8.36
C ALA A 57 5.73 -9.30 7.35
N LYS A 58 5.80 -9.02 6.05
CA LYS A 58 5.46 -9.98 4.99
C LYS A 58 6.44 -11.15 4.89
N GLU A 59 7.70 -10.97 5.24
CA GLU A 59 8.73 -12.02 5.15
C GLU A 59 8.74 -12.95 6.39
N ILE A 60 8.00 -12.61 7.45
CA ILE A 60 8.00 -13.42 8.67
C ILE A 60 6.98 -14.54 8.56
N GLU A 61 7.48 -15.77 8.52
CA GLU A 61 6.71 -17.01 8.61
C GLU A 61 7.32 -17.91 9.68
N LEU A 62 6.48 -18.44 10.57
CA LEU A 62 6.93 -19.23 11.72
C LEU A 62 6.61 -20.72 11.51
N GLU A 63 7.49 -21.58 11.98
CA GLU A 63 7.35 -23.04 11.85
C GLU A 63 6.15 -23.57 12.65
N ASP A 64 5.95 -23.09 13.89
CA ASP A 64 4.77 -23.43 14.68
C ASP A 64 3.52 -22.74 14.10
N LYS A 65 2.56 -23.54 13.63
CA LYS A 65 1.36 -23.06 12.95
C LYS A 65 0.50 -22.13 13.83
N PHE A 66 0.46 -22.35 15.13
CA PHE A 66 -0.33 -21.52 16.05
C PHE A 66 0.37 -20.18 16.33
N GLU A 67 1.69 -20.20 16.52
CA GLU A 67 2.47 -18.98 16.60
C GLU A 67 2.39 -18.20 15.29
N ASN A 68 2.47 -18.90 14.16
CA ASN A 68 2.32 -18.28 12.84
C ASN A 68 0.97 -17.61 12.63
N MET A 69 -0.15 -18.18 13.12
CA MET A 69 -1.45 -17.51 13.08
C MET A 69 -1.41 -16.14 13.79
N GLY A 70 -0.78 -16.07 14.97
CA GLY A 70 -0.61 -14.80 15.69
C GLY A 70 0.22 -13.78 14.90
N ALA A 71 1.33 -14.22 14.30
CA ALA A 71 2.17 -13.41 13.43
C ALA A 71 1.39 -12.92 12.19
N GLN A 72 0.65 -13.81 11.53
CA GLN A 72 -0.13 -13.47 10.34
C GLN A 72 -1.22 -12.42 10.62
N MET A 73 -1.86 -12.46 11.79
CA MET A 73 -2.85 -11.44 12.18
C MET A 73 -2.22 -10.05 12.31
N VAL A 74 -1.01 -9.94 12.87
CA VAL A 74 -0.29 -8.66 12.94
C VAL A 74 0.25 -8.24 11.57
N ARG A 75 0.65 -9.18 10.73
CA ARG A 75 0.98 -8.91 9.32
C ARG A 75 -0.20 -8.28 8.58
N GLU A 76 -1.42 -8.76 8.85
CA GLU A 76 -2.64 -8.18 8.27
C GLU A 76 -2.83 -6.73 8.70
N VAL A 77 -2.53 -6.38 9.98
CA VAL A 77 -2.55 -4.98 10.44
C VAL A 77 -1.61 -4.12 9.61
N ALA A 78 -0.35 -4.54 9.46
CA ALA A 78 0.65 -3.78 8.70
C ALA A 78 0.22 -3.63 7.21
N SER A 79 -0.26 -4.71 6.59
CA SER A 79 -0.72 -4.70 5.20
C SER A 79 -1.92 -3.78 5.01
N LYS A 80 -2.91 -3.85 5.90
CA LYS A 80 -4.13 -3.02 5.81
C LYS A 80 -3.83 -1.53 5.99
N THR A 81 -2.95 -1.19 6.94
CA THR A 81 -2.50 0.18 7.15
C THR A 81 -1.76 0.71 5.91
N ASN A 82 -0.92 -0.12 5.29
CA ASN A 82 -0.25 0.22 4.04
C ASN A 82 -1.26 0.49 2.92
N ASP A 83 -2.25 -0.37 2.75
CA ASP A 83 -3.27 -0.23 1.70
C ASP A 83 -4.10 1.06 1.84
N LEU A 84 -4.38 1.51 3.08
CA LEU A 84 -5.23 2.66 3.36
C LEU A 84 -4.49 3.99 3.44
N ALA A 85 -3.28 3.98 3.97
CA ALA A 85 -2.52 5.19 4.27
C ALA A 85 -1.12 5.23 3.61
N GLY A 86 -0.62 4.10 3.13
CA GLY A 86 0.67 3.97 2.45
C GLY A 86 1.89 4.15 3.36
N ASP A 87 1.68 4.41 4.65
CA ASP A 87 2.71 4.61 5.68
C ASP A 87 2.12 4.23 7.06
N GLY A 88 2.95 4.26 8.12
CA GLY A 88 2.53 3.99 9.51
C GLY A 88 2.44 2.51 9.88
N THR A 89 2.92 1.61 9.06
CA THR A 89 2.86 0.15 9.23
C THR A 89 3.57 -0.31 10.50
N THR A 90 4.72 0.27 10.81
CA THR A 90 5.47 -0.01 12.05
C THR A 90 4.73 0.49 13.28
N THR A 91 4.15 1.70 13.24
CA THR A 91 3.33 2.24 14.33
C THR A 91 2.11 1.37 14.61
N ALA A 92 1.41 0.93 13.55
CA ALA A 92 0.26 0.02 13.67
C ALA A 92 0.64 -1.32 14.32
N THR A 93 1.79 -1.88 13.93
CA THR A 93 2.32 -3.11 14.51
C THR A 93 2.64 -2.96 16.00
N VAL A 94 3.26 -1.85 16.40
CA VAL A 94 3.58 -1.54 17.82
C VAL A 94 2.30 -1.37 18.64
N LEU A 95 1.31 -0.66 18.11
CA LEU A 95 0.01 -0.48 18.75
C LEU A 95 -0.74 -1.82 18.90
N ALA A 96 -0.76 -2.65 17.87
CA ALA A 96 -1.39 -3.97 17.90
C ALA A 96 -0.76 -4.85 18.98
N GLN A 97 0.58 -4.92 19.03
CA GLN A 97 1.29 -5.66 20.07
C GLN A 97 0.92 -5.16 21.48
N ALA A 98 0.88 -3.84 21.69
CA ALA A 98 0.57 -3.25 22.97
C ALA A 98 -0.86 -3.57 23.43
N ILE A 99 -1.85 -3.44 22.52
CA ILE A 99 -3.26 -3.73 22.81
C ILE A 99 -3.44 -5.23 23.12
N VAL A 100 -2.85 -6.12 22.32
CA VAL A 100 -2.97 -7.57 22.52
C VAL A 100 -2.33 -7.98 23.84
N ARG A 101 -1.13 -7.48 24.18
CA ARG A 101 -0.44 -7.79 25.44
C ARG A 101 -1.21 -7.34 26.69
N GLU A 102 -1.75 -6.12 26.67
CA GLU A 102 -2.52 -5.61 27.81
C GLU A 102 -3.90 -6.29 27.89
N GLY A 103 -4.54 -6.56 26.75
CA GLY A 103 -5.79 -7.31 26.69
C GLY A 103 -5.66 -8.74 27.20
N ALA A 104 -4.61 -9.46 26.81
CA ALA A 104 -4.35 -10.81 27.28
C ALA A 104 -4.16 -10.89 28.80
N LYS A 105 -3.51 -9.89 29.43
CA LYS A 105 -3.40 -9.78 30.90
C LYS A 105 -4.78 -9.66 31.56
N SER A 106 -5.66 -8.85 30.98
CA SER A 106 -7.02 -8.64 31.49
C SER A 106 -7.88 -9.91 31.36
N VAL A 107 -7.77 -10.63 30.23
CA VAL A 107 -8.44 -11.93 30.04
C VAL A 107 -7.90 -12.98 31.02
N ALA A 108 -6.58 -13.04 31.22
CA ALA A 108 -5.98 -13.95 32.21
C ALA A 108 -6.41 -13.63 33.65
N ALA A 109 -6.74 -12.36 33.93
CA ALA A 109 -7.33 -11.94 35.20
C ALA A 109 -8.84 -12.26 35.35
N GLY A 110 -9.45 -12.90 34.34
CA GLY A 110 -10.85 -13.35 34.38
C GLY A 110 -11.87 -12.32 33.90
N MET A 111 -11.44 -11.24 33.25
CA MET A 111 -12.34 -10.25 32.66
C MET A 111 -13.02 -10.79 31.40
N ASN A 112 -14.24 -10.34 31.12
CA ASN A 112 -14.99 -10.76 29.93
C ASN A 112 -14.36 -10.19 28.64
N PRO A 113 -13.85 -11.04 27.73
CA PRO A 113 -13.16 -10.57 26.51
C PRO A 113 -14.05 -9.74 25.61
N MET A 114 -15.36 -10.03 25.55
CA MET A 114 -16.29 -9.30 24.69
C MET A 114 -16.55 -7.87 25.21
N ASP A 115 -16.59 -7.70 26.54
CA ASP A 115 -16.74 -6.38 27.14
C ASP A 115 -15.42 -5.59 27.09
N LEU A 116 -14.27 -6.25 27.22
CA LEU A 116 -12.97 -5.66 26.95
C LEU A 116 -12.92 -5.10 25.52
N LYS A 117 -13.34 -5.90 24.52
CA LYS A 117 -13.42 -5.46 23.12
C LYS A 117 -14.32 -4.23 22.96
N ARG A 118 -15.52 -4.23 23.55
CA ARG A 118 -16.42 -3.06 23.51
C ARG A 118 -15.74 -1.80 24.08
N GLY A 119 -15.02 -1.95 25.20
CA GLY A 119 -14.26 -0.85 25.81
C GLY A 119 -13.13 -0.33 24.90
N VAL A 120 -12.38 -1.22 24.24
CA VAL A 120 -11.37 -0.86 23.25
C VAL A 120 -11.99 -0.11 22.07
N ASP A 121 -13.08 -0.63 21.49
CA ASP A 121 -13.76 -0.01 20.35
C ASP A 121 -14.25 1.42 20.68
N LEU A 122 -14.88 1.60 21.84
CA LEU A 122 -15.35 2.91 22.31
C LEU A 122 -14.22 3.89 22.59
N ALA A 123 -13.12 3.43 23.18
CA ALA A 123 -11.95 4.25 23.46
C ALA A 123 -11.28 4.73 22.16
N VAL A 124 -11.08 3.82 21.20
CA VAL A 124 -10.47 4.12 19.90
C VAL A 124 -11.31 5.12 19.12
N ALA A 125 -12.64 4.97 19.08
CA ALA A 125 -13.51 5.92 18.41
C ALA A 125 -13.32 7.36 18.94
N LYS A 126 -13.27 7.54 20.27
CA LYS A 126 -13.02 8.85 20.90
C LYS A 126 -11.64 9.41 20.61
N VAL A 127 -10.61 8.56 20.60
CA VAL A 127 -9.24 8.97 20.25
C VAL A 127 -9.16 9.42 18.81
N ILE A 128 -9.79 8.71 17.87
CA ILE A 128 -9.84 9.09 16.45
C ILE A 128 -10.54 10.44 16.26
N GLU A 129 -11.66 10.67 16.95
CA GLU A 129 -12.36 11.95 16.93
C GLU A 129 -11.45 13.09 17.43
N ASN A 130 -10.72 12.88 18.52
CA ASN A 130 -9.77 13.85 19.07
C ASN A 130 -8.61 14.12 18.10
N LEU A 131 -8.03 13.08 17.46
CA LEU A 131 -6.96 13.23 16.47
C LEU A 131 -7.43 14.07 15.27
N LYS A 132 -8.63 13.82 14.76
CA LYS A 132 -9.22 14.61 13.66
C LYS A 132 -9.49 16.05 14.08
N ALA A 133 -9.96 16.29 15.29
CA ALA A 133 -10.21 17.64 15.81
C ALA A 133 -8.91 18.43 16.04
N SER A 134 -7.81 17.78 16.37
CA SER A 134 -6.50 18.40 16.58
C SER A 134 -5.67 18.55 15.30
N SER A 135 -6.16 18.05 14.18
CA SER A 135 -5.47 18.09 12.89
C SER A 135 -5.33 19.51 12.36
N LYS A 136 -4.13 19.87 11.91
CA LYS A 136 -3.84 21.12 11.21
C LYS A 136 -3.76 20.86 9.71
N LYS A 137 -4.55 21.58 8.91
CA LYS A 137 -4.46 21.50 7.44
C LYS A 137 -3.12 22.01 6.94
N ILE A 138 -2.57 21.38 5.93
CA ILE A 138 -1.39 21.84 5.21
C ILE A 138 -1.80 23.00 4.29
N ALA A 139 -1.07 24.10 4.37
CA ALA A 139 -1.32 25.30 3.58
C ALA A 139 -0.18 25.66 2.62
N THR A 140 1.04 25.20 2.88
CA THR A 140 2.23 25.63 2.16
C THR A 140 3.06 24.47 1.61
N SER A 141 3.77 24.70 0.50
CA SER A 141 4.73 23.74 -0.07
C SER A 141 5.86 23.39 0.93
N ALA A 142 6.22 24.30 1.83
CA ALA A 142 7.21 24.04 2.87
C ALA A 142 6.71 23.01 3.90
N GLU A 143 5.42 23.05 4.28
CA GLU A 143 4.83 22.04 5.16
C GLU A 143 4.74 20.67 4.46
N VAL A 144 4.47 20.64 3.14
CA VAL A 144 4.53 19.44 2.31
C VAL A 144 5.94 18.85 2.33
N ALA A 145 6.97 19.67 2.12
CA ALA A 145 8.36 19.23 2.17
C ALA A 145 8.77 18.69 3.55
N GLN A 146 8.26 19.29 4.65
CA GLN A 146 8.50 18.79 6.00
C GLN A 146 7.96 17.38 6.21
N VAL A 147 6.71 17.13 5.79
CA VAL A 147 6.12 15.78 5.88
C VAL A 147 6.95 14.77 5.09
N GLY A 148 7.29 15.09 3.83
CA GLY A 148 8.13 14.24 3.00
C GLY A 148 9.50 13.98 3.61
N THR A 149 10.12 15.00 4.20
CA THR A 149 11.42 14.87 4.88
C THR A 149 11.33 13.92 6.09
N ILE A 150 10.31 14.05 6.94
CA ILE A 150 10.16 13.20 8.13
C ILE A 150 9.90 11.75 7.72
N SER A 151 9.00 11.51 6.79
CA SER A 151 8.71 10.15 6.32
C SER A 151 9.91 9.54 5.58
N ALA A 152 10.73 10.37 4.92
CA ALA A 152 12.00 9.94 4.31
C ALA A 152 13.17 9.82 5.32
N ASN A 153 12.90 9.66 6.62
CA ASN A 153 13.92 9.55 7.67
C ASN A 153 14.88 10.75 7.79
N GLY A 154 14.40 11.95 7.53
CA GLY A 154 15.15 13.21 7.65
C GLY A 154 15.88 13.62 6.36
N ASP A 155 15.64 12.95 5.25
CA ASP A 155 16.18 13.28 3.93
C ASP A 155 15.45 14.49 3.33
N LYS A 156 16.08 15.66 3.42
CA LYS A 156 15.49 16.93 2.94
C LYS A 156 15.35 16.98 1.42
N GLU A 157 16.29 16.37 0.69
CA GLU A 157 16.24 16.35 -0.78
C GLU A 157 15.01 15.61 -1.28
N VAL A 158 14.68 14.50 -0.64
CA VAL A 158 13.45 13.74 -0.94
C VAL A 158 12.20 14.58 -0.63
N GLY A 159 12.15 15.23 0.53
CA GLY A 159 11.01 16.07 0.90
C GLY A 159 10.79 17.24 -0.06
N GLU A 160 11.85 17.95 -0.44
CA GLU A 160 11.80 19.05 -1.41
C GLU A 160 11.41 18.55 -2.81
N MET A 161 11.91 17.40 -3.22
CA MET A 161 11.59 16.80 -4.51
C MET A 161 10.10 16.43 -4.60
N ILE A 162 9.52 15.84 -3.55
CA ILE A 162 8.09 15.52 -3.48
C ILE A 162 7.25 16.80 -3.52
N ALA A 163 7.62 17.83 -2.74
CA ALA A 163 6.92 19.10 -2.75
C ALA A 163 6.96 19.79 -4.14
N ASN A 164 8.11 19.76 -4.81
CA ASN A 164 8.26 20.25 -6.18
C ASN A 164 7.44 19.45 -7.19
N ALA A 165 7.39 18.11 -7.03
CA ALA A 165 6.56 17.26 -7.86
C ALA A 165 5.08 17.64 -7.70
N MET A 166 4.58 17.74 -6.45
CA MET A 166 3.19 18.13 -6.17
C MET A 166 2.87 19.54 -6.67
N GLN A 167 3.80 20.47 -6.59
CA GLN A 167 3.61 21.82 -7.14
C GLN A 167 3.45 21.82 -8.65
N LYS A 168 4.19 20.96 -9.37
CA LYS A 168 4.14 20.87 -10.83
C LYS A 168 2.88 20.21 -11.34
N VAL A 169 2.45 19.10 -10.72
CA VAL A 169 1.28 18.30 -11.18
C VAL A 169 0.00 18.60 -10.40
N GLY A 170 0.08 19.39 -9.33
CA GLY A 170 -1.04 19.69 -8.42
C GLY A 170 -1.23 18.61 -7.34
N ASN A 171 -2.08 18.93 -6.35
CA ASN A 171 -2.31 18.04 -5.21
C ASN A 171 -2.96 16.71 -5.60
N GLU A 172 -3.79 16.72 -6.64
CA GLU A 172 -4.45 15.54 -7.21
C GLU A 172 -3.61 14.90 -8.33
N GLY A 173 -2.44 15.47 -8.63
CA GLY A 173 -1.57 15.03 -9.70
C GLY A 173 -0.92 13.68 -9.44
N VAL A 174 -0.57 12.98 -10.49
CA VAL A 174 0.06 11.67 -10.43
C VAL A 174 1.57 11.82 -10.28
N ILE A 175 2.12 11.18 -9.26
CA ILE A 175 3.57 11.09 -9.04
C ILE A 175 3.91 9.60 -8.96
N THR A 176 4.88 9.17 -9.76
CA THR A 176 5.40 7.79 -9.78
C THR A 176 6.88 7.78 -9.40
N VAL A 177 7.32 6.67 -8.81
CA VAL A 177 8.73 6.49 -8.41
C VAL A 177 9.29 5.31 -9.19
N GLU A 178 10.33 5.57 -9.98
CA GLU A 178 10.97 4.58 -10.85
C GLU A 178 12.45 4.41 -10.52
N GLU A 179 12.99 3.24 -10.84
CA GLU A 179 14.43 2.98 -10.72
C GLU A 179 15.16 3.60 -11.92
N ALA A 180 16.22 4.38 -11.66
CA ALA A 180 17.10 4.91 -12.69
C ALA A 180 18.35 4.04 -12.82
N LYS A 181 19.02 4.16 -13.97
CA LYS A 181 20.37 3.60 -14.19
C LYS A 181 21.47 4.62 -13.88
N SER A 182 21.08 5.85 -13.49
CA SER A 182 21.99 6.93 -13.10
C SER A 182 22.36 6.86 -11.63
N LEU A 183 23.38 7.59 -11.21
CA LEU A 183 23.75 7.76 -9.81
C LEU A 183 22.84 8.78 -9.10
N GLU A 184 22.34 9.76 -9.83
CA GLU A 184 21.55 10.87 -9.31
C GLU A 184 20.06 10.56 -9.39
N THR A 185 19.31 11.09 -8.44
CA THR A 185 17.85 11.04 -8.44
C THR A 185 17.31 12.28 -9.13
N GLU A 186 16.41 12.13 -10.07
CA GLU A 186 15.87 13.20 -10.91
C GLU A 186 14.35 13.24 -10.87
N LEU A 187 13.78 14.45 -11.00
CA LEU A 187 12.36 14.70 -11.15
C LEU A 187 12.06 15.18 -12.58
N GLU A 188 11.30 14.41 -13.31
CA GLU A 188 10.81 14.73 -14.64
C GLU A 188 9.27 14.80 -14.64
N VAL A 189 8.69 15.69 -15.45
CA VAL A 189 7.24 15.69 -15.71
C VAL A 189 7.04 15.28 -17.16
N VAL A 190 6.26 14.24 -17.35
CA VAL A 190 5.97 13.64 -18.66
C VAL A 190 4.47 13.64 -18.93
N GLU A 191 4.11 13.49 -20.20
CA GLU A 191 2.72 13.30 -20.60
C GLU A 191 2.19 11.98 -20.03
N GLY A 192 1.02 12.01 -19.42
CA GLY A 192 0.46 10.82 -18.80
C GLY A 192 -0.83 11.09 -18.06
N MET A 193 -1.49 10.03 -17.62
CA MET A 193 -2.71 10.14 -16.82
C MET A 193 -2.93 8.90 -15.94
N GLN A 194 -3.73 9.07 -14.91
CA GLN A 194 -4.23 7.98 -14.07
C GLN A 194 -5.76 7.96 -14.08
N PHE A 195 -6.34 6.76 -14.06
CA PHE A 195 -7.78 6.59 -13.92
C PHE A 195 -8.13 5.45 -12.96
N ASP A 196 -9.31 5.55 -12.34
CA ASP A 196 -9.75 4.68 -11.25
C ASP A 196 -10.38 3.38 -11.76
N ARG A 197 -9.58 2.54 -12.40
CA ARG A 197 -9.87 1.17 -12.80
C ARG A 197 -8.58 0.37 -12.76
N GLY A 198 -8.59 -0.76 -12.09
CA GLY A 198 -7.45 -1.67 -12.01
C GLY A 198 -7.60 -2.90 -12.91
N TYR A 199 -6.63 -3.80 -12.83
CA TYR A 199 -6.61 -5.02 -13.64
C TYR A 199 -7.85 -5.89 -13.42
N LEU A 200 -8.35 -6.50 -14.49
CA LEU A 200 -9.52 -7.38 -14.44
C LEU A 200 -9.26 -8.74 -13.79
N SER A 201 -8.00 -9.14 -13.68
CA SER A 201 -7.64 -10.41 -13.08
C SER A 201 -6.27 -10.30 -12.37
N PRO A 202 -6.14 -10.85 -11.14
CA PRO A 202 -4.84 -10.95 -10.46
C PRO A 202 -3.80 -11.73 -11.24
N TYR A 203 -4.22 -12.58 -12.16
CA TYR A 203 -3.30 -13.32 -13.03
C TYR A 203 -2.53 -12.44 -14.02
N PHE A 204 -2.92 -11.18 -14.22
CA PHE A 204 -2.16 -10.21 -15.01
C PHE A 204 -0.95 -9.63 -14.27
N ILE A 205 -0.85 -9.80 -12.97
CA ILE A 205 0.24 -9.29 -12.13
C ILE A 205 1.60 -9.75 -12.66
N THR A 206 2.54 -8.81 -12.77
CA THR A 206 3.95 -9.06 -13.14
C THR A 206 4.88 -8.92 -11.94
N ASN A 207 4.49 -8.12 -10.94
CA ASN A 207 5.20 -7.94 -9.68
C ASN A 207 4.31 -8.38 -8.51
N ALA A 208 4.57 -9.57 -7.98
CA ALA A 208 3.78 -10.16 -6.91
C ALA A 208 3.97 -9.45 -5.55
N GLU A 209 5.13 -8.83 -5.30
CA GLU A 209 5.39 -8.11 -4.05
C GLU A 209 4.50 -6.86 -3.93
N LYS A 210 4.36 -6.10 -5.02
CA LYS A 210 3.53 -4.89 -5.08
C LYS A 210 2.10 -5.15 -5.56
N MET A 211 1.77 -6.38 -5.97
CA MET A 211 0.47 -6.76 -6.54
C MET A 211 0.07 -5.89 -7.75
N ILE A 212 1.02 -5.59 -8.63
CA ILE A 212 0.83 -4.73 -9.81
C ILE A 212 1.19 -5.46 -11.11
N ALA A 213 0.59 -5.02 -12.21
CA ALA A 213 1.01 -5.37 -13.55
C ALA A 213 1.75 -4.17 -14.16
N ASP A 214 3.08 -4.27 -14.25
CA ASP A 214 3.93 -3.29 -14.91
C ASP A 214 4.27 -3.77 -16.32
N LEU A 215 3.96 -2.95 -17.31
CA LEU A 215 4.21 -3.21 -18.73
C LEU A 215 5.03 -2.06 -19.32
N GLU A 216 6.23 -2.38 -19.78
CA GLU A 216 7.16 -1.42 -20.40
C GLU A 216 6.98 -1.41 -21.93
N ASP A 217 6.91 -0.22 -22.53
CA ASP A 217 6.73 0.03 -23.96
C ASP A 217 5.55 -0.77 -24.58
N PRO A 218 4.36 -0.79 -23.92
CA PRO A 218 3.22 -1.56 -24.38
C PRO A 218 2.53 -0.92 -25.57
N TYR A 219 1.87 -1.76 -26.38
CA TYR A 219 0.74 -1.35 -27.17
C TYR A 219 -0.52 -1.21 -26.30
N ILE A 220 -1.41 -0.28 -26.66
CA ILE A 220 -2.65 -0.02 -25.93
C ILE A 220 -3.81 -0.13 -26.91
N LEU A 221 -4.62 -1.18 -26.78
CA LEU A 221 -5.87 -1.35 -27.53
C LEU A 221 -6.99 -0.66 -26.74
N ILE A 222 -7.63 0.33 -27.36
CA ILE A 222 -8.71 1.11 -26.77
C ILE A 222 -10.01 0.75 -27.50
N HIS A 223 -10.92 0.06 -26.82
CA HIS A 223 -12.17 -0.43 -27.42
C HIS A 223 -13.40 0.08 -26.66
N GLU A 224 -14.37 0.59 -27.42
CA GLU A 224 -15.56 1.21 -26.82
C GLU A 224 -16.52 0.20 -26.19
N LYS A 225 -16.64 -0.99 -26.78
CA LYS A 225 -17.61 -2.03 -26.37
C LYS A 225 -16.99 -3.13 -25.53
N LYS A 226 -17.84 -4.06 -25.07
CA LYS A 226 -17.40 -5.26 -24.35
C LYS A 226 -16.70 -6.25 -25.29
N LEU A 227 -15.70 -6.94 -24.72
CA LEU A 227 -15.02 -8.06 -25.37
C LEU A 227 -15.42 -9.36 -24.66
N SER A 228 -16.24 -10.18 -25.29
CA SER A 228 -16.65 -11.50 -24.78
C SER A 228 -16.05 -12.67 -25.56
N GLY A 229 -15.70 -12.48 -26.84
CA GLY A 229 -15.04 -13.45 -27.70
C GLY A 229 -13.71 -12.94 -28.23
N LEU A 230 -12.80 -13.85 -28.59
CA LEU A 230 -11.45 -13.51 -29.04
C LEU A 230 -11.31 -13.44 -30.56
N GLN A 231 -12.23 -14.00 -31.32
CA GLN A 231 -12.05 -14.12 -32.77
C GLN A 231 -11.78 -12.79 -33.44
N ALA A 232 -12.48 -11.72 -33.01
CA ALA A 232 -12.32 -10.40 -33.57
C ALA A 232 -10.96 -9.74 -33.27
N ILE A 233 -10.30 -10.08 -32.17
CA ILE A 233 -9.00 -9.51 -31.78
C ILE A 233 -7.81 -10.42 -32.10
N LEU A 234 -8.03 -11.63 -32.60
CA LEU A 234 -6.95 -12.56 -32.92
C LEU A 234 -5.87 -11.97 -33.83
N PRO A 235 -6.20 -11.23 -34.92
CA PRO A 235 -5.18 -10.64 -35.78
C PRO A 235 -4.27 -9.64 -35.03
N VAL A 236 -4.85 -8.85 -34.13
CA VAL A 236 -4.10 -7.89 -33.30
C VAL A 236 -3.21 -8.64 -32.31
N LEU A 237 -3.72 -9.69 -31.64
CA LEU A 237 -2.93 -10.49 -30.70
C LEU A 237 -1.75 -11.15 -31.39
N GLU A 238 -1.94 -11.71 -32.59
CA GLU A 238 -0.86 -12.32 -33.37
C GLU A 238 0.20 -11.30 -33.77
N ALA A 239 -0.20 -10.10 -34.23
CA ALA A 239 0.70 -9.02 -34.58
C ALA A 239 1.51 -8.53 -33.36
N VAL A 240 0.85 -8.42 -32.18
CA VAL A 240 1.52 -8.03 -30.92
C VAL A 240 2.51 -9.11 -30.48
N VAL A 241 2.15 -10.38 -30.54
CA VAL A 241 3.08 -11.49 -30.22
C VAL A 241 4.31 -11.45 -31.13
N GLN A 242 4.12 -11.24 -32.45
CA GLN A 242 5.23 -11.12 -33.40
C GLN A 242 6.14 -9.93 -33.10
N SER A 243 5.60 -8.83 -32.58
CA SER A 243 6.38 -7.65 -32.19
C SER A 243 7.22 -7.86 -30.92
N GLY A 244 6.89 -8.86 -30.09
CA GLY A 244 7.50 -9.13 -28.80
C GLY A 244 7.18 -8.14 -27.69
N LYS A 245 6.34 -7.12 -27.96
CA LYS A 245 5.94 -6.08 -27.00
C LYS A 245 4.73 -6.50 -26.18
N PRO A 246 4.55 -5.93 -24.96
CA PRO A 246 3.34 -6.11 -24.19
C PRO A 246 2.11 -5.45 -24.81
N LEU A 247 0.93 -5.89 -24.37
CA LEU A 247 -0.36 -5.31 -24.75
C LEU A 247 -1.17 -4.96 -23.51
N VAL A 248 -1.70 -3.74 -23.47
CA VAL A 248 -2.76 -3.34 -22.54
C VAL A 248 -4.07 -3.26 -23.32
N ILE A 249 -5.12 -3.87 -22.81
CA ILE A 249 -6.46 -3.78 -23.41
C ILE A 249 -7.34 -2.96 -22.47
N ILE A 250 -7.86 -1.84 -22.97
CA ILE A 250 -8.82 -0.98 -22.30
C ILE A 250 -10.15 -1.10 -23.04
N ALA A 251 -11.14 -1.72 -22.41
CA ALA A 251 -12.46 -1.92 -23.03
C ALA A 251 -13.59 -1.66 -22.02
N GLU A 252 -14.83 -1.49 -22.50
CA GLU A 252 -15.98 -1.35 -21.59
C GLU A 252 -16.00 -2.46 -20.53
N ASP A 253 -15.82 -3.70 -20.96
CA ASP A 253 -15.61 -4.88 -20.11
C ASP A 253 -14.90 -5.97 -20.93
N ILE A 254 -14.22 -6.89 -20.26
CA ILE A 254 -13.63 -8.08 -20.87
C ILE A 254 -14.05 -9.26 -20.02
N GLU A 255 -14.88 -10.12 -20.57
CA GLU A 255 -15.52 -11.19 -19.81
C GLU A 255 -15.53 -12.52 -20.58
N GLY A 256 -15.93 -13.58 -19.89
CA GLY A 256 -16.14 -14.91 -20.48
C GLY A 256 -14.88 -15.51 -21.12
N GLU A 257 -15.03 -16.00 -22.35
CA GLU A 257 -13.97 -16.67 -23.11
C GLU A 257 -12.77 -15.74 -23.37
N ALA A 258 -13.02 -14.47 -23.65
CA ALA A 258 -11.96 -13.50 -23.93
C ALA A 258 -11.01 -13.35 -22.75
N LEU A 259 -11.55 -13.08 -21.56
CA LEU A 259 -10.73 -12.93 -20.34
C LEU A 259 -9.97 -14.23 -20.00
N ALA A 260 -10.67 -15.37 -20.03
CA ALA A 260 -10.06 -16.66 -19.71
C ALA A 260 -8.88 -16.99 -20.63
N THR A 261 -9.04 -16.74 -21.94
CA THR A 261 -7.96 -17.04 -22.89
C THR A 261 -6.79 -16.07 -22.80
N LEU A 262 -7.03 -14.78 -22.55
CA LEU A 262 -5.94 -13.81 -22.25
C LEU A 262 -5.12 -14.26 -21.04
N VAL A 263 -5.78 -14.67 -19.96
CA VAL A 263 -5.12 -15.18 -18.74
C VAL A 263 -4.31 -16.43 -19.05
N VAL A 264 -4.89 -17.41 -19.76
CA VAL A 264 -4.19 -18.66 -20.11
C VAL A 264 -2.96 -18.38 -20.97
N ASN A 265 -3.06 -17.53 -21.98
CA ASN A 265 -1.92 -17.19 -22.85
C ASN A 265 -0.83 -16.42 -22.10
N LYS A 266 -1.19 -15.55 -21.17
CA LYS A 266 -0.23 -14.89 -20.30
C LYS A 266 0.49 -15.87 -19.38
N LEU A 267 -0.23 -16.81 -18.74
CA LEU A 267 0.35 -17.82 -17.87
C LEU A 267 1.28 -18.80 -18.60
N ARG A 268 0.98 -19.09 -19.87
CA ARG A 268 1.85 -19.92 -20.74
C ARG A 268 3.07 -19.15 -21.28
N GLY A 269 3.19 -17.85 -20.98
CA GLY A 269 4.28 -17.01 -21.46
C GLY A 269 4.22 -16.65 -22.94
N GLY A 270 3.14 -17.00 -23.64
CA GLY A 270 2.96 -16.71 -25.07
C GLY A 270 2.59 -15.25 -25.37
N LEU A 271 1.98 -14.56 -24.41
CA LEU A 271 1.52 -13.18 -24.57
C LEU A 271 1.76 -12.39 -23.28
N LYS A 272 2.44 -11.24 -23.38
CA LYS A 272 2.56 -10.28 -22.28
C LYS A 272 1.38 -9.34 -22.35
N VAL A 273 0.33 -9.58 -21.55
CA VAL A 273 -0.93 -8.83 -21.62
C VAL A 273 -1.46 -8.49 -20.25
N ALA A 274 -2.11 -7.34 -20.16
CA ALA A 274 -3.01 -6.98 -19.08
C ALA A 274 -4.28 -6.34 -19.63
N ALA A 275 -5.38 -6.44 -18.89
CA ALA A 275 -6.67 -5.96 -19.30
C ALA A 275 -7.34 -5.17 -18.17
N VAL A 276 -7.98 -4.06 -18.53
CA VAL A 276 -8.64 -3.15 -17.59
C VAL A 276 -9.96 -2.64 -18.18
N LYS A 277 -10.94 -2.35 -17.29
CA LYS A 277 -12.17 -1.69 -17.72
C LYS A 277 -11.92 -0.22 -18.04
N ALA A 278 -12.59 0.26 -19.07
CA ALA A 278 -12.63 1.67 -19.41
C ALA A 278 -13.20 2.50 -18.24
N PRO A 279 -12.61 3.68 -17.95
CA PRO A 279 -13.13 4.57 -16.93
C PRO A 279 -14.43 5.25 -17.35
N GLY A 280 -15.30 5.57 -16.39
CA GLY A 280 -16.57 6.25 -16.64
C GLY A 280 -17.69 5.35 -17.17
N PHE A 281 -18.82 5.99 -17.50
CA PHE A 281 -20.03 5.35 -18.03
C PHE A 281 -20.65 6.20 -19.14
N GLY A 282 -21.31 5.57 -20.11
CA GLY A 282 -22.00 6.26 -21.21
C GLY A 282 -21.09 7.21 -21.98
N ASP A 283 -21.57 8.41 -22.27
CA ASP A 283 -20.80 9.41 -23.06
C ASP A 283 -19.51 9.86 -22.39
N ARG A 284 -19.47 9.85 -21.05
CA ARG A 284 -18.22 10.12 -20.31
C ARG A 284 -17.15 9.07 -20.57
N ARG A 285 -17.54 7.79 -20.64
CA ARG A 285 -16.60 6.72 -20.99
C ARG A 285 -16.02 6.96 -22.39
N LYS A 286 -16.86 7.31 -23.37
CA LYS A 286 -16.41 7.64 -24.73
C LYS A 286 -15.39 8.78 -24.71
N ALA A 287 -15.72 9.86 -24.00
CA ALA A 287 -14.84 11.02 -23.89
C ALA A 287 -13.49 10.70 -23.21
N MET A 288 -13.49 9.85 -22.16
CA MET A 288 -12.26 9.42 -21.49
C MET A 288 -11.43 8.47 -22.36
N LEU A 289 -12.06 7.59 -23.14
CA LEU A 289 -11.35 6.75 -24.10
C LEU A 289 -10.68 7.57 -25.21
N GLU A 290 -11.34 8.65 -25.67
CA GLU A 290 -10.74 9.60 -26.61
C GLU A 290 -9.54 10.34 -25.98
N ASP A 291 -9.63 10.75 -24.72
CA ASP A 291 -8.53 11.39 -24.02
C ASP A 291 -7.31 10.46 -23.92
N ILE A 292 -7.56 9.17 -23.60
CA ILE A 292 -6.51 8.14 -23.56
C ILE A 292 -5.93 7.92 -24.97
N ALA A 293 -6.76 7.89 -26.01
CA ALA A 293 -6.31 7.72 -27.38
C ALA A 293 -5.41 8.88 -27.84
N ILE A 294 -5.78 10.11 -27.56
CA ILE A 294 -4.97 11.31 -27.85
C ILE A 294 -3.65 11.27 -27.08
N LEU A 295 -3.71 10.95 -25.78
CA LEU A 295 -2.53 10.87 -24.92
C LEU A 295 -1.51 9.82 -25.40
N THR A 296 -1.98 8.74 -25.98
CA THR A 296 -1.15 7.59 -26.38
C THR A 296 -0.88 7.50 -27.87
N ASN A 297 -1.35 8.49 -28.65
CA ASN A 297 -1.32 8.48 -30.12
C ASN A 297 -1.98 7.25 -30.73
N GLY A 298 -3.07 6.78 -30.12
CA GLY A 298 -3.87 5.66 -30.59
C GLY A 298 -5.23 6.12 -31.12
N GLN A 299 -6.07 5.14 -31.45
CA GLN A 299 -7.43 5.36 -31.91
C GLN A 299 -8.42 4.59 -31.03
N VAL A 300 -9.59 5.19 -30.78
CA VAL A 300 -10.69 4.44 -30.15
C VAL A 300 -11.30 3.54 -31.21
N ILE A 301 -11.26 2.24 -30.96
CA ILE A 301 -11.86 1.24 -31.86
C ILE A 301 -13.34 1.17 -31.54
N SER A 302 -14.14 1.75 -32.46
CA SER A 302 -15.59 1.85 -32.33
C SER A 302 -16.25 1.57 -33.68
N GLU A 303 -17.28 0.74 -33.64
CA GLU A 303 -18.12 0.49 -34.84
C GLU A 303 -18.89 1.74 -35.26
N ASP A 304 -19.24 2.62 -34.32
CA ASP A 304 -19.89 3.89 -34.57
C ASP A 304 -19.00 4.82 -35.42
N LEU A 305 -17.69 4.68 -35.31
CA LEU A 305 -16.67 5.36 -36.12
C LEU A 305 -16.30 4.58 -37.38
N GLY A 306 -16.96 3.46 -37.64
CA GLY A 306 -16.71 2.60 -38.82
C GLY A 306 -15.50 1.67 -38.68
N ILE A 307 -14.87 1.60 -37.51
CA ILE A 307 -13.67 0.78 -37.26
C ILE A 307 -14.10 -0.54 -36.60
N LYS A 308 -13.98 -1.63 -37.36
CA LYS A 308 -14.21 -2.98 -36.84
C LYS A 308 -12.94 -3.52 -36.17
N LEU A 309 -13.12 -4.27 -35.08
CA LEU A 309 -12.03 -4.84 -34.31
C LEU A 309 -11.13 -5.77 -35.14
N GLU A 310 -11.70 -6.47 -36.10
CA GLU A 310 -11.02 -7.39 -37.05
C GLU A 310 -10.04 -6.68 -38.01
N ASN A 311 -10.21 -5.39 -38.21
CA ASN A 311 -9.41 -4.57 -39.15
C ASN A 311 -8.36 -3.71 -38.40
N VAL A 312 -8.18 -3.90 -37.12
CA VAL A 312 -7.23 -3.15 -36.29
C VAL A 312 -5.81 -3.57 -36.61
N THR A 313 -4.96 -2.58 -36.84
CA THR A 313 -3.53 -2.73 -37.12
C THR A 313 -2.71 -2.14 -35.96
N LEU A 314 -1.41 -2.45 -35.88
CA LEU A 314 -0.56 -1.98 -34.79
C LEU A 314 -0.40 -0.45 -34.74
N ASP A 315 -0.53 0.23 -35.88
CA ASP A 315 -0.48 1.70 -35.97
C ASP A 315 -1.72 2.40 -35.43
N MET A 316 -2.83 1.69 -35.27
CA MET A 316 -4.04 2.19 -34.62
C MET A 316 -3.97 2.06 -33.07
N LEU A 317 -3.04 1.26 -32.57
CA LEU A 317 -2.87 1.06 -31.13
C LEU A 317 -2.12 2.24 -30.51
N GLY A 318 -2.59 2.66 -29.32
CA GLY A 318 -1.86 3.61 -28.51
C GLY A 318 -0.52 3.04 -28.02
N ARG A 319 0.38 3.94 -27.63
CA ARG A 319 1.70 3.60 -27.08
C ARG A 319 2.03 4.48 -25.88
N ALA A 320 2.77 3.93 -24.95
CA ALA A 320 3.34 4.66 -23.82
C ALA A 320 4.67 4.02 -23.45
N LYS A 321 5.50 4.74 -22.71
CA LYS A 321 6.75 4.18 -22.20
C LYS A 321 6.48 3.14 -21.14
N LYS A 322 5.46 3.37 -20.29
CA LYS A 322 5.07 2.45 -19.24
C LYS A 322 3.58 2.54 -18.93
N VAL A 323 2.98 1.39 -18.62
CA VAL A 323 1.62 1.34 -18.04
C VAL A 323 1.66 0.44 -16.81
N THR A 324 1.22 0.99 -15.68
CA THR A 324 1.10 0.29 -14.41
C THR A 324 -0.37 0.09 -14.05
N LEU A 325 -0.79 -1.16 -13.91
CA LEU A 325 -2.13 -1.52 -13.46
C LEU A 325 -2.06 -2.04 -12.03
N GLU A 326 -2.73 -1.36 -11.13
CA GLU A 326 -2.94 -1.77 -9.74
C GLU A 326 -4.33 -2.41 -9.59
N LYS A 327 -4.72 -2.73 -8.37
CA LYS A 327 -6.03 -3.33 -8.08
C LYS A 327 -7.20 -2.38 -8.40
N GLU A 328 -7.04 -1.09 -8.16
CA GLU A 328 -8.13 -0.09 -8.26
C GLU A 328 -7.83 1.03 -9.28
N LYS A 329 -6.61 1.16 -9.76
CA LYS A 329 -6.19 2.25 -10.64
C LYS A 329 -5.21 1.78 -11.72
N THR A 330 -5.18 2.54 -12.82
CA THR A 330 -4.23 2.35 -13.91
C THR A 330 -3.56 3.68 -14.24
N THR A 331 -2.23 3.66 -14.33
CA THR A 331 -1.39 4.83 -14.63
C THR A 331 -0.69 4.63 -15.97
N ILE A 332 -0.85 5.57 -16.88
CA ILE A 332 -0.14 5.66 -18.16
C ILE A 332 0.95 6.72 -17.99
N VAL A 333 2.19 6.35 -18.23
CA VAL A 333 3.36 7.22 -18.09
C VAL A 333 4.03 7.40 -19.43
N ASP A 334 4.33 8.64 -19.80
CA ASP A 334 5.01 9.01 -21.02
C ASP A 334 4.30 8.44 -22.27
N GLY A 335 3.05 8.88 -22.45
CA GLY A 335 2.24 8.55 -23.61
C GLY A 335 2.85 9.12 -24.89
N ALA A 336 2.74 8.38 -25.99
CA ALA A 336 3.30 8.78 -27.29
C ALA A 336 2.44 9.81 -28.05
N GLY A 337 1.48 10.47 -27.38
CA GLY A 337 0.62 11.50 -27.98
C GLY A 337 1.40 12.74 -28.37
N GLU A 338 1.01 13.34 -29.50
CA GLU A 338 1.55 14.62 -29.95
C GLU A 338 1.13 15.74 -29.00
N LYS A 339 2.07 16.55 -28.55
CA LYS A 339 1.84 17.62 -27.58
C LYS A 339 0.76 18.60 -28.02
N ASP A 340 0.79 19.00 -29.30
CA ASP A 340 -0.21 19.91 -29.88
C ASP A 340 -1.62 19.31 -29.86
N ALA A 341 -1.75 17.98 -30.05
CA ALA A 341 -3.04 17.29 -29.98
C ALA A 341 -3.57 17.25 -28.55
N ILE A 342 -2.69 17.02 -27.57
CA ILE A 342 -3.03 17.03 -26.14
C ILE A 342 -3.46 18.44 -25.71
N GLU A 343 -2.70 19.47 -26.07
CA GLU A 343 -3.03 20.88 -25.78
C GLU A 343 -4.36 21.30 -26.44
N GLY A 344 -4.61 20.86 -27.69
CA GLY A 344 -5.88 21.07 -28.36
C GLY A 344 -7.05 20.41 -27.63
N ARG A 345 -6.87 19.20 -27.11
CA ARG A 345 -7.88 18.50 -26.30
C ARG A 345 -8.13 19.20 -24.96
N VAL A 346 -7.09 19.66 -24.30
CA VAL A 346 -7.18 20.48 -23.07
C VAL A 346 -7.98 21.75 -23.33
N ALA A 347 -7.75 22.45 -24.45
CA ALA A 347 -8.50 23.64 -24.82
C ALA A 347 -10.00 23.33 -25.07
N GLN A 348 -10.32 22.22 -25.71
CA GLN A 348 -11.71 21.76 -25.89
C GLN A 348 -12.42 21.51 -24.57
N ILE A 349 -11.77 20.83 -23.62
CA ILE A 349 -12.34 20.56 -22.29
C ILE A 349 -12.58 21.87 -21.53
N LYS A 350 -11.64 22.84 -21.59
CA LYS A 350 -11.81 24.17 -20.99
C LYS A 350 -13.01 24.91 -21.57
N ALA A 351 -13.21 24.88 -22.87
CA ALA A 351 -14.38 25.49 -23.50
C ALA A 351 -15.68 24.82 -23.02
N GLN A 352 -15.72 23.48 -22.92
CA GLN A 352 -16.88 22.76 -22.36
C GLN A 352 -17.19 23.13 -20.91
N ILE A 353 -16.16 23.40 -20.07
CA ILE A 353 -16.33 23.87 -18.68
C ILE A 353 -17.02 25.23 -18.65
N GLU A 354 -16.68 26.13 -19.57
CA GLU A 354 -17.28 27.45 -19.65
C GLU A 354 -18.72 27.42 -20.20
N GLU A 355 -19.01 26.52 -21.12
CA GLU A 355 -20.32 26.40 -21.76
C GLU A 355 -21.35 25.66 -20.89
N THR A 356 -20.92 24.75 -20.02
CA THR A 356 -21.86 23.94 -19.24
C THR A 356 -22.58 24.75 -18.17
N THR A 357 -23.89 24.55 -18.07
CA THR A 357 -24.76 25.14 -17.03
C THR A 357 -24.96 24.23 -15.82
N SER A 358 -24.53 22.96 -15.92
CA SER A 358 -24.63 21.95 -14.86
C SER A 358 -23.39 21.99 -13.97
N ASP A 359 -23.55 22.23 -12.69
CA ASP A 359 -22.46 22.22 -11.72
C ASP A 359 -21.80 20.83 -11.62
N TYR A 360 -22.61 19.76 -11.70
CA TYR A 360 -22.11 18.41 -11.71
C TYR A 360 -21.26 18.08 -12.97
N ASP A 361 -21.71 18.51 -14.15
CA ASP A 361 -20.93 18.29 -15.38
C ASP A 361 -19.67 19.14 -15.38
N ARG A 362 -19.74 20.36 -14.85
CA ARG A 362 -18.58 21.25 -14.66
C ARG A 362 -17.52 20.58 -13.77
N GLU A 363 -17.92 20.00 -12.63
CA GLU A 363 -17.02 19.27 -11.73
C GLU A 363 -16.35 18.10 -12.44
N LYS A 364 -17.10 17.30 -13.19
CA LYS A 364 -16.58 16.14 -13.92
C LYS A 364 -15.67 16.52 -15.09
N LEU A 365 -15.93 17.63 -15.75
CA LEU A 365 -15.03 18.18 -16.77
C LEU A 365 -13.74 18.73 -16.16
N GLN A 366 -13.81 19.33 -14.97
CA GLN A 366 -12.64 19.80 -14.24
C GLN A 366 -11.75 18.62 -13.77
N GLU A 367 -12.34 17.54 -13.26
CA GLU A 367 -11.62 16.31 -12.93
C GLU A 367 -10.89 15.74 -14.16
N ARG A 368 -11.57 15.69 -15.29
CA ARG A 368 -11.02 15.20 -16.54
C ARG A 368 -9.90 16.08 -17.08
N LEU A 369 -10.08 17.41 -16.99
CA LEU A 369 -9.05 18.39 -17.33
C LEU A 369 -7.80 18.20 -16.48
N ALA A 370 -7.96 18.06 -15.16
CA ALA A 370 -6.86 17.87 -14.23
C ALA A 370 -6.05 16.58 -14.53
N LYS A 371 -6.76 15.50 -14.89
CA LYS A 371 -6.12 14.22 -15.25
C LYS A 371 -5.31 14.32 -16.56
N LEU A 372 -5.76 15.09 -17.55
CA LEU A 372 -5.09 15.20 -18.84
C LEU A 372 -4.00 16.29 -18.85
N ALA A 373 -4.28 17.45 -18.25
CA ALA A 373 -3.37 18.61 -18.29
C ALA A 373 -2.24 18.56 -17.26
N GLY A 374 -2.41 17.78 -16.17
CA GLY A 374 -1.44 17.69 -15.09
C GLY A 374 -0.20 16.88 -15.44
N GLY A 375 -0.30 15.98 -16.39
CA GLY A 375 0.77 15.02 -16.68
C GLY A 375 1.08 14.07 -15.52
N VAL A 376 2.22 13.42 -15.57
CA VAL A 376 2.76 12.53 -14.52
C VAL A 376 4.14 13.01 -14.12
N ALA A 377 4.34 13.30 -12.84
CA ALA A 377 5.68 13.53 -12.30
C ALA A 377 6.35 12.17 -12.03
N VAL A 378 7.52 11.97 -12.61
CA VAL A 378 8.31 10.74 -12.46
C VAL A 378 9.55 11.06 -11.64
N ILE A 379 9.66 10.48 -10.44
CA ILE A 379 10.87 10.52 -9.63
C ILE A 379 11.71 9.32 -10.01
N ARG A 380 12.83 9.55 -10.70
CA ARG A 380 13.78 8.51 -11.10
C ARG A 380 14.88 8.38 -10.07
N VAL A 381 14.85 7.30 -9.33
CA VAL A 381 15.74 7.07 -8.18
C VAL A 381 17.07 6.50 -8.66
N GLY A 382 18.14 7.27 -8.47
CA GLY A 382 19.51 6.85 -8.73
C GLY A 382 20.23 6.33 -7.50
N GLY A 383 21.29 5.57 -7.72
CA GLY A 383 22.16 5.05 -6.66
C GLY A 383 23.33 4.23 -7.21
N ALA A 384 24.31 3.94 -6.34
CA ALA A 384 25.52 3.22 -6.74
C ALA A 384 25.30 1.70 -6.88
N THR A 385 24.28 1.15 -6.21
CA THR A 385 23.95 -0.28 -6.24
C THR A 385 22.44 -0.49 -6.34
N GLU A 386 22.01 -1.61 -6.88
CA GLU A 386 20.58 -1.97 -6.94
C GLU A 386 19.92 -2.03 -5.54
N ILE A 387 20.69 -2.44 -4.52
CA ILE A 387 20.19 -2.52 -3.14
C ILE A 387 19.89 -1.11 -2.62
N GLU A 388 20.79 -0.16 -2.86
CA GLU A 388 20.60 1.25 -2.49
C GLU A 388 19.42 1.89 -3.23
N VAL A 389 19.33 1.66 -4.54
CA VAL A 389 18.22 2.18 -5.37
C VAL A 389 16.87 1.67 -4.87
N LYS A 390 16.76 0.38 -4.55
CA LYS A 390 15.53 -0.21 -4.02
C LYS A 390 15.15 0.35 -2.66
N GLU A 391 16.11 0.47 -1.73
CA GLU A 391 15.87 1.08 -0.40
C GLU A 391 15.41 2.52 -0.54
N LYS A 392 16.10 3.31 -1.36
CA LYS A 392 15.79 4.71 -1.58
C LYS A 392 14.43 4.90 -2.26
N LYS A 393 14.08 4.01 -3.20
CA LYS A 393 12.77 3.99 -3.85
C LYS A 393 11.64 3.70 -2.86
N ASP A 394 11.76 2.65 -2.04
CA ASP A 394 10.77 2.30 -1.03
C ASP A 394 10.55 3.49 -0.06
N ARG A 395 11.63 4.14 0.36
CA ARG A 395 11.59 5.32 1.24
C ARG A 395 10.93 6.54 0.59
N ILE A 396 11.13 6.76 -0.71
CA ILE A 396 10.47 7.84 -1.46
C ILE A 396 8.99 7.50 -1.67
N ASP A 397 8.64 6.25 -1.97
CA ASP A 397 7.25 5.79 -2.08
C ASP A 397 6.48 6.04 -0.76
N ASP A 398 7.07 5.68 0.40
CA ASP A 398 6.49 5.93 1.73
C ASP A 398 6.31 7.44 1.98
N ALA A 399 7.34 8.24 1.69
CA ALA A 399 7.28 9.69 1.87
C ALA A 399 6.23 10.36 0.98
N LEU A 400 6.04 9.88 -0.24
CA LEU A 400 5.00 10.34 -1.15
C LEU A 400 3.59 10.00 -0.62
N ASN A 401 3.39 8.79 -0.14
CA ASN A 401 2.12 8.35 0.43
C ASN A 401 1.78 9.12 1.72
N ALA A 402 2.74 9.30 2.61
CA ALA A 402 2.60 10.13 3.81
C ALA A 402 2.23 11.58 3.46
N THR A 403 2.87 12.15 2.44
CA THR A 403 2.60 13.52 1.99
C THR A 403 1.19 13.65 1.43
N ARG A 404 0.72 12.70 0.62
CA ARG A 404 -0.67 12.66 0.14
C ARG A 404 -1.67 12.55 1.29
N ALA A 405 -1.42 11.64 2.24
CA ALA A 405 -2.25 11.48 3.43
C ALA A 405 -2.34 12.77 4.26
N ALA A 406 -1.24 13.53 4.34
CA ALA A 406 -1.18 14.79 5.05
C ALA A 406 -1.93 15.93 4.32
N VAL A 407 -1.89 15.97 2.99
CA VAL A 407 -2.70 16.91 2.20
C VAL A 407 -4.19 16.61 2.35
N GLU A 408 -4.57 15.33 2.42
CA GLU A 408 -5.96 14.89 2.53
C GLU A 408 -6.58 15.21 3.89
N GLU A 409 -5.92 14.86 5.01
CA GLU A 409 -6.50 14.97 6.36
C GLU A 409 -5.73 15.91 7.30
N GLY A 410 -4.66 16.55 6.84
CA GLY A 410 -3.82 17.42 7.66
C GLY A 410 -2.77 16.66 8.46
N ILE A 411 -2.12 17.38 9.36
CA ILE A 411 -0.99 16.92 10.18
C ILE A 411 -1.25 17.08 11.67
N VAL A 412 -0.60 16.26 12.46
CA VAL A 412 -0.55 16.30 13.92
C VAL A 412 0.90 16.28 14.39
N PRO A 413 1.21 16.62 15.67
CA PRO A 413 2.55 16.45 16.23
C PRO A 413 3.05 15.02 16.08
N GLY A 414 4.22 14.85 15.45
CA GLY A 414 4.80 13.55 15.14
C GLY A 414 5.48 12.83 16.32
N GLY A 415 6.20 11.76 16.01
CA GLY A 415 6.99 11.03 17.00
C GLY A 415 6.16 10.33 18.09
N GLY A 416 4.90 10.00 17.81
CA GLY A 416 3.97 9.39 18.76
C GLY A 416 3.34 10.37 19.76
N VAL A 417 3.65 11.67 19.66
CA VAL A 417 3.13 12.71 20.57
C VAL A 417 1.62 12.87 20.43
N ALA A 418 1.09 12.87 19.21
CA ALA A 418 -0.35 13.00 18.99
C ALA A 418 -1.15 11.90 19.71
N LEU A 419 -0.70 10.65 19.62
CA LEU A 419 -1.31 9.52 20.35
C LEU A 419 -1.20 9.68 21.86
N LEU A 420 -0.04 10.12 22.36
CA LEU A 420 0.14 10.38 23.79
C LEU A 420 -0.80 11.48 24.30
N ARG A 421 -0.96 12.58 23.57
CA ARG A 421 -1.87 13.68 23.91
C ARG A 421 -3.35 13.28 23.81
N ALA A 422 -3.71 12.46 22.85
CA ALA A 422 -5.07 11.96 22.67
C ALA A 422 -5.57 11.09 23.85
N LYS A 423 -4.69 10.66 24.76
CA LYS A 423 -5.08 10.04 26.03
C LYS A 423 -6.05 10.91 26.83
N ALA A 424 -5.94 12.24 26.75
CA ALA A 424 -6.83 13.16 27.43
C ALA A 424 -8.31 12.94 27.06
N ALA A 425 -8.62 12.50 25.83
CA ALA A 425 -9.99 12.24 25.39
C ALA A 425 -10.67 11.05 26.10
N ILE A 426 -9.89 10.15 26.69
CA ILE A 426 -10.42 8.91 27.29
C ILE A 426 -10.01 8.71 28.74
N ARG A 427 -9.07 9.49 29.27
CA ARG A 427 -8.51 9.33 30.63
C ARG A 427 -9.58 9.41 31.73
N ASP A 428 -10.48 10.36 31.61
CA ASP A 428 -11.48 10.65 32.64
C ASP A 428 -12.85 10.01 32.35
N VAL A 429 -12.93 9.19 31.30
CA VAL A 429 -14.14 8.45 30.94
C VAL A 429 -14.36 7.34 31.96
N LYS A 430 -15.57 7.29 32.53
CA LYS A 430 -16.01 6.24 33.45
C LYS A 430 -17.11 5.41 32.83
N ASN A 431 -17.05 4.11 33.03
CA ASN A 431 -18.06 3.16 32.61
C ASN A 431 -18.49 2.30 33.81
N ASP A 432 -19.78 2.03 33.96
CA ASP A 432 -20.31 1.24 35.07
C ASP A 432 -19.90 -0.24 34.98
N ASN A 433 -19.64 -0.74 33.77
CA ASN A 433 -19.12 -2.08 33.55
C ASN A 433 -17.58 -2.06 33.70
N PRO A 434 -17.00 -2.75 34.71
CA PRO A 434 -15.57 -2.75 34.98
C PRO A 434 -14.75 -3.34 33.84
N ASP A 435 -15.28 -4.29 33.07
CA ASP A 435 -14.59 -4.94 31.94
C ASP A 435 -14.53 -3.99 30.74
N ILE A 436 -15.61 -3.21 30.48
CA ILE A 436 -15.57 -2.14 29.48
C ILE A 436 -14.57 -1.06 29.91
N GLN A 437 -14.56 -0.67 31.21
CA GLN A 437 -13.59 0.29 31.74
C GLN A 437 -12.14 -0.22 31.57
N ALA A 438 -11.90 -1.51 31.76
CA ALA A 438 -10.59 -2.11 31.52
C ALA A 438 -10.18 -2.02 30.04
N GLY A 439 -11.13 -2.10 29.09
CA GLY A 439 -10.90 -1.85 27.68
C GLY A 439 -10.37 -0.43 27.41
N TYR A 440 -10.94 0.59 28.04
CA TYR A 440 -10.39 1.96 27.99
C TYR A 440 -8.95 2.02 28.53
N ASN A 441 -8.67 1.32 29.63
CA ASN A 441 -7.34 1.30 30.25
C ASN A 441 -6.30 0.61 29.36
N ILE A 442 -6.69 -0.43 28.60
CA ILE A 442 -5.84 -1.09 27.60
C ILE A 442 -5.41 -0.07 26.55
N VAL A 443 -6.35 0.70 25.99
CA VAL A 443 -6.05 1.72 24.97
C VAL A 443 -5.18 2.83 25.57
N LEU A 444 -5.48 3.33 26.78
CA LEU A 444 -4.67 4.33 27.47
C LEU A 444 -3.19 3.94 27.59
N LYS A 445 -2.91 2.67 27.85
CA LYS A 445 -1.53 2.17 27.89
C LYS A 445 -0.93 2.00 26.51
N ALA A 446 -1.71 1.49 25.56
CA ALA A 446 -1.23 1.26 24.19
C ALA A 446 -0.84 2.55 23.47
N LEU A 447 -1.52 3.68 23.73
CA LEU A 447 -1.20 4.98 23.15
C LEU A 447 0.19 5.51 23.50
N GLU A 448 0.83 4.98 24.55
CA GLU A 448 2.22 5.31 24.90
C GLU A 448 3.25 4.48 24.13
N ALA A 449 2.84 3.34 23.56
CA ALA A 449 3.78 2.38 23.00
C ALA A 449 4.63 2.93 21.85
N PRO A 450 4.11 3.72 20.89
CA PRO A 450 4.92 4.27 19.80
C PRO A 450 6.03 5.20 20.29
N ILE A 451 5.72 6.18 21.14
CA ILE A 451 6.73 7.11 21.65
C ILE A 451 7.75 6.41 22.55
N ARG A 452 7.32 5.42 23.35
CA ARG A 452 8.24 4.58 24.15
C ARG A 452 9.21 3.81 23.26
N GLN A 453 8.70 3.26 22.15
CA GLN A 453 9.54 2.51 21.21
C GLN A 453 10.53 3.42 20.49
N ILE A 454 10.10 4.61 20.05
CA ILE A 454 10.97 5.62 19.42
C ILE A 454 12.11 6.03 20.37
N ALA A 455 11.77 6.31 21.64
CA ALA A 455 12.77 6.64 22.68
C ALA A 455 13.73 5.47 22.92
N SER A 456 13.22 4.24 23.04
CA SER A 456 14.02 3.03 23.23
C SER A 456 14.99 2.80 22.06
N ASN A 457 14.54 2.98 20.81
CA ASN A 457 15.40 2.87 19.65
C ASN A 457 16.48 3.98 19.60
N ALA A 458 16.22 5.11 20.25
CA ALA A 458 17.20 6.19 20.44
C ALA A 458 18.17 5.93 21.61
N GLY A 459 17.97 4.87 22.39
CA GLY A 459 18.79 4.55 23.56
C GLY A 459 18.35 5.29 24.84
N VAL A 460 17.16 5.90 24.85
CA VAL A 460 16.61 6.64 25.99
C VAL A 460 15.46 5.85 26.61
N GLU A 461 15.35 5.90 27.96
CA GLU A 461 14.27 5.24 28.67
C GLU A 461 12.90 5.87 28.38
N GLY A 462 12.02 5.12 27.69
CA GLY A 462 10.74 5.63 27.21
C GLY A 462 9.77 6.05 28.32
N SER A 463 9.85 5.45 29.52
CA SER A 463 9.03 5.84 30.68
C SER A 463 9.38 7.25 31.20
N ILE A 464 10.64 7.62 31.17
CA ILE A 464 11.11 8.96 31.55
C ILE A 464 10.59 10.00 30.53
N VAL A 465 10.71 9.68 29.23
CA VAL A 465 10.22 10.57 28.15
C VAL A 465 8.72 10.82 28.28
N VAL A 466 7.94 9.76 28.44
CA VAL A 466 6.47 9.85 28.61
C VAL A 466 6.12 10.63 29.88
N GLY A 467 6.76 10.30 31.02
CA GLY A 467 6.54 11.01 32.29
C GLY A 467 6.73 12.51 32.14
N LYS A 468 7.88 12.94 31.59
CA LYS A 468 8.20 14.34 31.38
C LYS A 468 7.23 15.07 30.43
N LEU A 469 6.77 14.39 29.37
CA LEU A 469 5.79 14.99 28.45
C LEU A 469 4.41 15.14 29.08
N LEU A 470 4.03 14.27 30.00
CA LEU A 470 2.74 14.35 30.71
C LEU A 470 2.73 15.40 31.85
N GLU A 471 3.88 15.94 32.25
CA GLU A 471 3.97 17.06 33.20
C GLU A 471 3.50 18.41 32.60
N THR A 472 3.42 18.48 31.26
CA THR A 472 3.02 19.71 30.56
C THR A 472 1.76 19.47 29.73
N ASP A 473 0.83 20.43 29.74
CA ASP A 473 -0.40 20.40 28.92
C ASP A 473 -0.20 20.95 27.49
N ASN A 474 1.05 21.30 27.11
CA ASN A 474 1.32 21.79 25.77
C ASN A 474 1.15 20.67 24.74
N ALA A 475 0.13 20.80 23.89
CA ALA A 475 -0.25 19.79 22.89
C ALA A 475 0.84 19.52 21.84
N THR A 476 1.71 20.50 21.54
CA THR A 476 2.76 20.39 20.51
C THR A 476 4.12 20.03 21.08
N SER A 477 4.30 20.08 22.41
CA SER A 477 5.55 19.70 23.05
C SER A 477 5.79 18.19 22.95
N GLY A 478 6.96 17.81 22.44
CA GLY A 478 7.37 16.42 22.23
C GLY A 478 8.86 16.20 22.42
N PHE A 479 9.29 14.98 22.19
CA PHE A 479 10.68 14.55 22.28
C PHE A 479 11.25 14.28 20.88
N ASN A 480 12.25 15.08 20.49
CA ASN A 480 13.02 14.84 19.29
C ASN A 480 14.05 13.73 19.54
N ALA A 481 13.75 12.53 19.12
CA ALA A 481 14.61 11.37 19.36
C ALA A 481 15.96 11.44 18.61
N GLN A 482 16.09 12.31 17.61
CA GLN A 482 17.34 12.49 16.89
C GLN A 482 18.35 13.32 17.67
N THR A 483 17.91 14.43 18.27
CA THR A 483 18.75 15.34 19.07
C THR A 483 18.65 15.09 20.57
N GLU A 484 17.70 14.25 21.01
CA GLU A 484 17.38 13.93 22.40
C GLU A 484 16.90 15.15 23.21
N GLU A 485 16.28 16.12 22.53
CA GLU A 485 15.77 17.36 23.12
C GLU A 485 14.23 17.38 23.16
N TYR A 486 13.69 18.15 24.09
CA TYR A 486 12.24 18.43 24.15
C TYR A 486 11.97 19.74 23.42
N VAL A 487 11.14 19.64 22.36
CA VAL A 487 10.88 20.74 21.42
C VAL A 487 9.39 20.86 21.11
N ASP A 488 9.00 21.99 20.51
CA ASP A 488 7.72 22.08 19.83
C ASP A 488 7.81 21.29 18.50
N MET A 489 7.06 20.19 18.41
CA MET A 489 7.15 19.26 17.28
C MET A 489 6.73 19.89 15.96
N ILE A 490 5.68 20.73 15.98
CA ILE A 490 5.20 21.40 14.78
C ILE A 490 6.24 22.42 14.26
N GLN A 491 6.80 23.24 15.17
CA GLN A 491 7.84 24.21 14.80
C GLN A 491 9.14 23.54 14.36
N ALA A 492 9.48 22.41 14.95
CA ALA A 492 10.65 21.61 14.57
C ALA A 492 10.43 20.84 13.26
N GLY A 493 9.23 20.89 12.67
CA GLY A 493 8.87 20.15 11.46
C GLY A 493 8.69 18.64 11.68
N ILE A 494 8.62 18.17 12.94
CA ILE A 494 8.41 16.77 13.28
C ILE A 494 6.90 16.52 13.37
N VAL A 495 6.32 16.12 12.23
CA VAL A 495 4.87 16.00 12.04
C VAL A 495 4.53 14.64 11.45
N ASP A 496 3.36 14.13 11.80
CA ASP A 496 2.79 12.91 11.23
C ASP A 496 1.47 13.24 10.52
N PRO A 497 1.14 12.58 9.38
CA PRO A 497 -0.17 12.72 8.75
C PRO A 497 -1.27 12.18 9.66
N THR A 498 -2.34 12.94 9.84
CA THR A 498 -3.48 12.54 10.69
C THR A 498 -4.09 11.23 10.22
N LYS A 499 -4.24 11.05 8.90
CA LYS A 499 -4.75 9.82 8.29
C LYS A 499 -3.89 8.60 8.67
N VAL A 500 -2.56 8.72 8.61
CA VAL A 500 -1.63 7.65 8.98
C VAL A 500 -1.79 7.25 10.45
N VAL A 501 -1.77 8.24 11.35
CA VAL A 501 -1.85 7.98 12.81
C VAL A 501 -3.18 7.33 13.20
N ARG A 502 -4.31 7.86 12.69
CA ARG A 502 -5.63 7.31 13.01
C ARG A 502 -5.86 5.92 12.42
N THR A 503 -5.41 5.69 11.17
CA THR A 503 -5.55 4.39 10.49
C THR A 503 -4.71 3.34 11.22
N ALA A 504 -3.47 3.66 11.58
CA ALA A 504 -2.62 2.76 12.36
C ALA A 504 -3.28 2.32 13.69
N LEU A 505 -3.91 3.24 14.42
CA LEU A 505 -4.64 2.92 15.66
C LEU A 505 -5.89 2.08 15.37
N GLN A 506 -6.67 2.44 14.37
CA GLN A 506 -7.92 1.77 14.00
C GLN A 506 -7.70 0.32 13.58
N ASP A 507 -6.74 0.08 12.69
CA ASP A 507 -6.43 -1.26 12.19
C ASP A 507 -5.78 -2.13 13.29
N ALA A 508 -4.88 -1.55 14.08
CA ALA A 508 -4.29 -2.21 15.23
C ALA A 508 -5.36 -2.67 16.24
N ALA A 509 -6.28 -1.78 16.61
CA ALA A 509 -7.33 -2.09 17.56
C ALA A 509 -8.33 -3.11 17.01
N SER A 510 -8.69 -3.02 15.75
CA SER A 510 -9.62 -3.95 15.08
C SER A 510 -9.12 -5.39 15.19
N VAL A 511 -7.88 -5.65 14.79
CA VAL A 511 -7.30 -6.99 14.81
C VAL A 511 -6.97 -7.42 16.24
N ALA A 512 -6.39 -6.53 17.06
CA ALA A 512 -6.04 -6.84 18.44
C ALA A 512 -7.29 -7.22 19.26
N ALA A 513 -8.42 -6.56 19.07
CA ALA A 513 -9.68 -6.89 19.73
C ALA A 513 -10.20 -8.28 19.36
N LEU A 514 -10.01 -8.71 18.09
CA LEU A 514 -10.34 -10.08 17.67
C LEU A 514 -9.41 -11.11 18.34
N LEU A 515 -8.11 -10.82 18.44
CA LEU A 515 -7.16 -11.70 19.13
C LEU A 515 -7.48 -11.82 20.62
N ILE A 516 -7.88 -10.74 21.30
CA ILE A 516 -8.27 -10.76 22.72
C ILE A 516 -9.51 -11.63 22.94
N THR A 517 -10.45 -11.66 22.00
CA THR A 517 -11.69 -12.45 22.07
C THR A 517 -11.53 -13.90 21.61
N THR A 518 -10.35 -14.29 21.11
CA THR A 518 -10.10 -15.65 20.61
C THR A 518 -9.94 -16.63 21.78
N GLU A 519 -10.70 -17.73 21.73
CA GLU A 519 -10.66 -18.82 22.74
C GLU A 519 -10.09 -20.12 22.17
N ALA A 520 -10.24 -20.35 20.88
CA ALA A 520 -9.76 -21.58 20.23
C ALA A 520 -9.01 -21.27 18.93
N MET A 521 -7.97 -22.05 18.66
CA MET A 521 -7.22 -22.03 17.41
C MET A 521 -7.23 -23.40 16.75
N VAL A 522 -7.44 -23.46 15.43
CA VAL A 522 -7.58 -24.71 14.67
C VAL A 522 -6.56 -24.70 13.54
N ALA A 523 -5.62 -25.64 13.57
CA ALA A 523 -4.59 -25.82 12.54
C ALA A 523 -4.68 -27.18 11.85
N GLU A 524 -4.18 -27.29 10.64
CA GLU A 524 -4.01 -28.60 10.00
C GLU A 524 -2.82 -29.33 10.59
N LEU A 525 -3.02 -30.61 10.94
CA LEU A 525 -1.89 -31.48 11.30
C LEU A 525 -0.97 -31.65 10.09
N PRO A 526 0.36 -31.67 10.29
CA PRO A 526 1.30 -32.02 9.24
C PRO A 526 0.90 -33.39 8.66
N LYS A 527 0.89 -33.51 7.34
CA LYS A 527 0.77 -34.84 6.71
C LYS A 527 1.98 -35.65 7.20
N LYS A 528 1.75 -36.77 7.89
CA LYS A 528 2.81 -37.72 8.10
C LYS A 528 3.23 -38.19 6.70
N ASP A 529 4.45 -37.90 6.31
CA ASP A 529 5.07 -38.57 5.19
C ASP A 529 5.04 -40.08 5.56
N THR A 530 4.09 -40.80 4.99
CA THR A 530 4.18 -42.23 4.93
C THR A 530 5.37 -42.52 4.01
N ALA A 531 6.55 -42.65 4.61
CA ALA A 531 7.65 -43.30 3.94
C ALA A 531 7.06 -44.60 3.42
N GLY A 532 6.87 -44.68 2.10
CA GLY A 532 6.43 -45.89 1.44
C GLY A 532 7.35 -47.04 1.86
N PRO A 533 6.83 -48.25 2.13
CA PRO A 533 7.67 -49.38 2.45
C PRO A 533 8.68 -49.50 1.32
N GLY A 534 9.96 -49.43 1.68
CA GLY A 534 11.07 -49.56 0.74
C GLY A 534 10.83 -50.76 -0.14
N ALA A 535 10.76 -50.55 -1.44
CA ALA A 535 10.81 -51.59 -2.43
C ALA A 535 12.13 -52.32 -2.21
N GLY A 536 12.06 -53.44 -1.50
CA GLY A 536 13.15 -54.38 -1.39
C GLY A 536 13.58 -54.77 -2.79
N MET A 537 14.83 -54.51 -3.11
CA MET A 537 15.47 -55.11 -4.28
C MET A 537 15.34 -56.62 -4.20
N PRO A 538 14.86 -57.32 -5.21
CA PRO A 538 15.15 -58.72 -5.37
C PRO A 538 16.59 -58.84 -5.85
N GLY A 539 17.44 -59.22 -4.94
CA GLY A 539 18.75 -59.71 -5.31
C GLY A 539 18.64 -61.04 -6.01
N GLY A 540 19.50 -61.26 -6.94
CA GLY A 540 19.87 -62.62 -7.32
C GLY A 540 19.70 -62.94 -8.79
N GLY A 541 20.80 -63.33 -9.39
CA GLY A 541 20.81 -64.11 -10.62
C GLY A 541 22.04 -63.87 -11.48
N MET A 542 23.17 -64.39 -11.03
CA MET A 542 24.31 -64.72 -11.92
C MET A 542 23.84 -65.66 -13.02
N GLY A 543 24.28 -65.42 -14.24
CA GLY A 543 24.18 -66.29 -15.36
C GLY A 543 25.03 -65.74 -16.49
N GLY A 544 26.18 -66.34 -16.64
CA GLY A 544 27.19 -65.96 -17.61
C GLY A 544 26.93 -66.58 -18.99
N MET A 545 27.89 -66.35 -19.81
CA MET A 545 28.34 -66.94 -21.07
C MET A 545 27.98 -66.19 -22.36
N ASP A 546 29.06 -65.74 -22.94
CA ASP A 546 29.64 -66.06 -24.25
C ASP A 546 28.82 -65.70 -25.51
N PHE A 547 29.27 -64.79 -26.26
CA PHE A 547 30.05 -64.75 -27.48
C PHE A 547 30.23 -63.26 -27.92
#